data_62a1460f126d84403a58fef50ce7c8cc
#
_entry.id   62a1460f126d84403a58fef50ce7c8cc
#
_cell.length_a   1.000
_cell.length_b   1.000
_cell.length_c   1.000
_cell.angle_alpha   90.00
_cell.angle_beta   90.00
_cell.angle_gamma   90.00
#
_symmetry.space_group_name_H-M   'P 1'
#
loop_
_entity.id
_entity.type
_entity.pdbx_description
1 polymer ?
#
loop_
_entity_poly.entity_id
_entity_poly.type
_entity_poly.pdbx_seq_one_letter_code
_entity_poly.pdbx_strand_id
1 'polypeptide(L)'
;MEQNLLTKKKLKEKSIEYQISFANLLEGFLQETLMFQILETDFAKRLWLKNREAFDLDSYRKEWQKPLHFVYGQDDGKEQQVLDEKWITDFAEAICAKREYHIRWNYSVEKEEQDYLVYITGEWEEMKVPLTIRISPLVYDAAKPEKQELQSVFFEKKCAAYQHFPVETYLAEQLFTILKYLELIPSMEVYDTTFRLLKQETVDGRHIYETLSFFCEKEEVIPQEKRIEMLASYETYTYMKKRWEKYVRKQGMENVSWETVLHRIIAFLSPVWNAMCRDEVFFGDWMPDLERYL
;
A
#
# COMPACT_ATOMS: atom_id res chain seq x y z
N MET A 1 27.03 -16.01 -20.16
CA MET A 1 25.60 -15.86 -20.52
C MET A 1 25.38 -14.38 -20.70
N GLU A 2 25.16 -13.90 -21.92
CA GLU A 2 24.76 -12.51 -22.14
C GLU A 2 23.40 -12.31 -21.45
N GLN A 3 23.42 -11.63 -20.33
CA GLN A 3 22.19 -11.11 -19.73
C GLN A 3 21.52 -10.27 -20.81
N ASN A 4 20.27 -10.58 -21.15
CA ASN A 4 19.46 -9.85 -22.12
C ASN A 4 19.25 -8.43 -21.59
N LEU A 5 20.27 -7.58 -21.77
CA LEU A 5 20.26 -6.20 -21.27
C LEU A 5 19.05 -5.48 -21.87
N LEU A 6 18.22 -4.93 -20.99
CA LEU A 6 17.16 -4.05 -21.42
C LEU A 6 17.81 -2.77 -21.97
N THR A 7 17.54 -2.46 -23.23
CA THR A 7 18.01 -1.23 -23.88
C THR A 7 16.86 -0.26 -24.06
N LYS A 8 17.16 1.02 -24.23
CA LYS A 8 16.16 2.06 -24.53
C LYS A 8 15.26 1.68 -25.73
N LYS A 9 15.84 1.04 -26.74
CA LYS A 9 15.07 0.55 -27.91
C LYS A 9 14.05 -0.52 -27.50
N LYS A 10 14.47 -1.54 -26.73
CA LYS A 10 13.58 -2.60 -26.26
C LYS A 10 12.50 -2.04 -25.32
N LEU A 11 12.82 -1.07 -24.45
CA LEU A 11 11.84 -0.44 -23.59
C LEU A 11 10.80 0.36 -24.39
N LYS A 12 11.22 1.03 -25.48
CA LYS A 12 10.28 1.69 -26.40
C LYS A 12 9.38 0.70 -27.14
N GLU A 13 9.90 -0.44 -27.57
CA GLU A 13 9.12 -1.50 -28.19
C GLU A 13 8.06 -2.05 -27.23
N LYS A 14 8.45 -2.32 -25.98
CA LYS A 14 7.52 -2.73 -24.90
C LYS A 14 6.47 -1.65 -24.56
N SER A 15 6.84 -0.38 -24.61
CA SER A 15 5.91 0.74 -24.41
C SER A 15 4.77 0.74 -25.45
N ILE A 16 5.08 0.44 -26.69
CA ILE A 16 4.09 0.31 -27.77
C ILE A 16 3.25 -0.96 -27.58
N GLU A 17 3.91 -2.10 -27.31
CA GLU A 17 3.25 -3.39 -27.09
C GLU A 17 2.24 -3.35 -25.94
N TYR A 18 2.63 -2.78 -24.81
CA TYR A 18 1.79 -2.71 -23.58
C TYR A 18 0.82 -1.51 -23.58
N GLN A 19 0.92 -0.62 -24.57
CA GLN A 19 0.14 0.62 -24.64
C GLN A 19 0.32 1.48 -23.37
N ILE A 20 1.55 1.54 -22.85
CA ILE A 20 1.95 2.34 -21.69
C ILE A 20 2.90 3.43 -22.17
N SER A 21 2.77 4.65 -21.61
CA SER A 21 3.70 5.72 -21.96
C SER A 21 5.16 5.31 -21.68
N PHE A 22 6.09 5.74 -22.51
CA PHE A 22 7.51 5.42 -22.29
C PHE A 22 8.00 5.92 -20.92
N ALA A 23 7.52 7.08 -20.47
CA ALA A 23 7.89 7.65 -19.17
C ALA A 23 7.43 6.75 -18.02
N ASN A 24 6.18 6.32 -18.03
CA ASN A 24 5.62 5.45 -17.00
C ASN A 24 6.30 4.07 -16.99
N LEU A 25 6.59 3.53 -18.18
CA LEU A 25 7.25 2.23 -18.28
C LEU A 25 8.73 2.31 -17.83
N LEU A 26 9.41 3.43 -18.09
CA LEU A 26 10.75 3.69 -17.61
C LEU A 26 10.77 3.81 -16.07
N GLU A 27 9.80 4.53 -15.51
CA GLU A 27 9.65 4.65 -14.05
C GLU A 27 9.39 3.28 -13.42
N GLY A 28 8.47 2.47 -13.99
CA GLY A 28 8.21 1.10 -13.54
C GLY A 28 9.45 0.20 -13.61
N PHE A 29 10.24 0.31 -14.69
CA PHE A 29 11.51 -0.43 -14.82
C PHE A 29 12.51 -0.06 -13.72
N LEU A 30 12.67 1.23 -13.43
CA LEU A 30 13.59 1.68 -12.38
C LEU A 30 13.07 1.28 -10.99
N GLN A 31 11.77 1.40 -10.75
CA GLN A 31 11.13 1.01 -9.50
C GLN A 31 11.26 -0.49 -9.23
N GLU A 32 11.03 -1.34 -10.24
CA GLU A 32 11.21 -2.79 -10.14
C GLU A 32 12.67 -3.17 -9.92
N THR A 33 13.60 -2.51 -10.64
CA THR A 33 15.04 -2.73 -10.42
C THR A 33 15.44 -2.38 -9.00
N LEU A 34 14.96 -1.24 -8.48
CA LEU A 34 15.22 -0.81 -7.12
C LEU A 34 14.66 -1.82 -6.10
N MET A 35 13.45 -2.35 -6.34
CA MET A 35 12.86 -3.40 -5.49
C MET A 35 13.72 -4.66 -5.46
N PHE A 36 14.20 -5.14 -6.60
CA PHE A 36 15.12 -6.29 -6.62
C PHE A 36 16.42 -6.00 -5.86
N GLN A 37 16.96 -4.78 -5.98
CA GLN A 37 18.15 -4.38 -5.22
C GLN A 37 17.90 -4.39 -3.71
N ILE A 38 16.71 -3.93 -3.27
CA ILE A 38 16.29 -3.99 -1.86
C ILE A 38 16.25 -5.45 -1.40
N LEU A 39 15.60 -6.33 -2.17
CA LEU A 39 15.41 -7.74 -1.82
C LEU A 39 16.73 -8.54 -1.73
N GLU A 40 17.78 -8.07 -2.37
CA GLU A 40 19.11 -8.65 -2.28
C GLU A 40 19.93 -8.16 -1.05
N THR A 41 19.37 -7.29 -0.23
CA THR A 41 20.00 -6.79 1.00
C THR A 41 19.45 -7.47 2.25
N ASP A 42 20.21 -7.46 3.34
CA ASP A 42 19.69 -7.90 4.65
C ASP A 42 18.59 -7.00 5.21
N PHE A 43 18.48 -5.77 4.72
CA PHE A 43 17.41 -4.83 5.11
C PHE A 43 16.02 -5.34 4.72
N ALA A 44 15.89 -6.10 3.63
CA ALA A 44 14.63 -6.66 3.15
C ALA A 44 13.87 -7.49 4.20
N LYS A 45 14.59 -8.11 5.15
CA LYS A 45 13.99 -8.94 6.20
C LYS A 45 13.08 -8.16 7.14
N ARG A 46 13.27 -6.83 7.21
CA ARG A 46 12.51 -5.92 8.07
C ARG A 46 11.57 -4.99 7.30
N LEU A 47 11.54 -5.09 5.99
CA LEU A 47 10.73 -4.23 5.13
C LEU A 47 9.53 -5.00 4.60
N TRP A 48 8.32 -4.61 5.03
CA TRP A 48 7.07 -5.18 4.57
C TRP A 48 6.40 -4.20 3.61
N LEU A 49 6.30 -4.57 2.34
CA LEU A 49 5.71 -3.70 1.32
C LEU A 49 4.22 -3.49 1.59
N LYS A 50 3.79 -2.23 1.66
CA LYS A 50 2.41 -1.85 1.91
C LYS A 50 1.59 -1.65 0.63
N ASN A 51 2.25 -1.37 -0.50
CA ASN A 51 1.59 -1.19 -1.79
C ASN A 51 1.14 -2.54 -2.35
N ARG A 52 -0.17 -2.76 -2.47
CA ARG A 52 -0.71 -4.02 -3.02
C ARG A 52 -0.70 -4.10 -4.54
N GLU A 53 -0.77 -2.95 -5.22
CA GLU A 53 -0.80 -2.85 -6.67
C GLU A 53 0.53 -2.33 -7.23
N ALA A 54 1.65 -2.75 -6.66
CA ALA A 54 2.96 -2.43 -7.20
C ALA A 54 3.41 -3.52 -8.19
N PHE A 55 4.21 -3.13 -9.17
CA PHE A 55 4.94 -4.03 -10.06
C PHE A 55 4.09 -4.85 -11.05
N ASP A 56 2.93 -4.34 -11.45
CA ASP A 56 2.15 -4.89 -12.56
C ASP A 56 1.95 -3.88 -13.69
N LEU A 57 1.52 -4.37 -14.87
CA LEU A 57 1.31 -3.51 -16.02
C LEU A 57 0.17 -2.51 -15.82
N ASP A 58 -0.82 -2.82 -15.02
CA ASP A 58 -1.94 -1.92 -14.76
C ASP A 58 -1.52 -0.76 -13.84
N SER A 59 -0.63 -1.03 -12.90
CA SER A 59 0.00 0.01 -12.09
C SER A 59 0.83 0.97 -12.93
N TYR A 60 1.57 0.46 -13.91
CA TYR A 60 2.41 1.29 -14.80
C TYR A 60 1.61 2.11 -15.81
N ARG A 61 0.32 1.82 -16.04
CA ARG A 61 -0.56 2.65 -16.89
C ARG A 61 -1.01 3.95 -16.24
N LYS A 62 -0.91 4.04 -14.91
CA LYS A 62 -1.34 5.24 -14.16
C LYS A 62 -0.34 6.38 -14.41
N GLU A 63 -0.84 7.60 -14.66
CA GLU A 63 0.02 8.78 -14.88
C GLU A 63 0.85 9.16 -13.65
N TRP A 64 0.46 8.65 -12.48
CA TRP A 64 1.12 8.95 -11.24
C TRP A 64 1.37 7.67 -10.46
N GLN A 65 2.64 7.36 -10.28
CA GLN A 65 3.05 6.21 -9.48
C GLN A 65 3.20 6.63 -8.01
N LYS A 66 2.73 5.76 -7.13
CA LYS A 66 2.85 5.98 -5.70
C LYS A 66 4.26 5.64 -5.24
N PRO A 67 4.76 6.31 -4.18
CA PRO A 67 6.00 5.90 -3.51
C PRO A 67 5.94 4.43 -3.13
N LEU A 68 7.07 3.73 -3.17
CA LEU A 68 7.19 2.43 -2.52
C LEU A 68 7.07 2.65 -1.02
N HIS A 69 6.00 2.16 -0.44
CA HIS A 69 5.74 2.31 0.98
C HIS A 69 6.03 1.00 1.71
N PHE A 70 7.01 1.04 2.59
CA PHE A 70 7.34 -0.07 3.47
C PHE A 70 6.97 0.23 4.91
N VAL A 71 6.56 -0.80 5.63
CA VAL A 71 6.48 -0.80 7.08
C VAL A 71 7.72 -1.50 7.62
N TYR A 72 8.39 -0.87 8.57
CA TYR A 72 9.54 -1.45 9.26
C TYR A 72 9.06 -2.43 10.33
N GLY A 73 9.10 -3.70 10.01
CA GLY A 73 8.67 -4.79 10.86
C GLY A 73 9.77 -5.37 11.75
N GLN A 74 9.39 -6.26 12.64
CA GLN A 74 10.32 -7.01 13.47
C GLN A 74 10.83 -8.25 12.71
N ASP A 75 12.10 -8.58 12.91
CA ASP A 75 12.69 -9.83 12.45
C ASP A 75 12.54 -10.86 13.57
N ASP A 76 11.83 -11.96 13.33
CA ASP A 76 11.59 -13.01 14.32
C ASP A 76 12.91 -13.49 14.95
N GLY A 77 13.07 -13.21 16.23
CA GLY A 77 14.17 -13.75 17.07
C GLY A 77 15.41 -12.86 17.23
N LYS A 78 15.41 -11.62 16.75
CA LYS A 78 16.50 -10.66 16.98
C LYS A 78 16.09 -9.51 17.87
N GLU A 79 17.11 -8.88 18.53
CA GLU A 79 16.90 -7.66 19.32
C GLU A 79 16.12 -6.61 18.55
N GLN A 80 15.23 -5.94 19.27
CA GLN A 80 14.39 -4.86 18.77
C GLN A 80 15.27 -3.70 18.27
N GLN A 81 15.57 -3.70 17.00
CA GLN A 81 16.32 -2.61 16.36
C GLN A 81 15.34 -1.48 16.03
N VAL A 82 15.60 -0.31 16.55
CA VAL A 82 14.78 0.88 16.33
C VAL A 82 15.00 1.41 14.91
N LEU A 83 13.93 1.83 14.26
CA LEU A 83 14.00 2.57 13.00
C LEU A 83 14.57 3.97 13.31
N ASP A 84 15.81 4.21 12.94
CA ASP A 84 16.49 5.48 13.15
C ASP A 84 17.14 6.01 11.85
N GLU A 85 17.63 7.23 11.89
CA GLU A 85 18.24 7.89 10.73
C GLU A 85 19.48 7.14 10.23
N LYS A 86 20.23 6.52 11.13
CA LYS A 86 21.40 5.74 10.77
C LYS A 86 21.02 4.51 9.96
N TRP A 87 20.02 3.77 10.43
CA TRP A 87 19.51 2.59 9.72
C TRP A 87 19.04 2.96 8.30
N ILE A 88 18.30 4.08 8.17
CA ILE A 88 17.81 4.58 6.88
C ILE A 88 18.96 4.99 5.95
N THR A 89 19.98 5.66 6.49
CA THR A 89 21.15 6.05 5.71
C THR A 89 21.92 4.83 5.22
N ASP A 90 22.19 3.87 6.11
CA ASP A 90 22.87 2.62 5.77
C ASP A 90 22.07 1.82 4.71
N PHE A 91 20.73 1.79 4.83
CA PHE A 91 19.84 1.20 3.83
C PHE A 91 19.96 1.90 2.47
N ALA A 92 19.83 3.23 2.44
CA ALA A 92 19.89 4.01 1.21
C ALA A 92 21.25 3.86 0.52
N GLU A 93 22.35 3.86 1.28
CA GLU A 93 23.69 3.61 0.76
C GLU A 93 23.78 2.20 0.14
N ALA A 94 23.31 1.17 0.84
CA ALA A 94 23.39 -0.22 0.39
C ALA A 94 22.65 -0.44 -0.95
N ILE A 95 21.45 0.12 -1.10
CA ILE A 95 20.67 -0.04 -2.32
C ILE A 95 21.22 0.82 -3.47
N CYS A 96 21.75 2.01 -3.19
CA CYS A 96 22.29 2.92 -4.20
C CYS A 96 23.74 2.61 -4.61
N ALA A 97 24.46 1.80 -3.85
CA ALA A 97 25.81 1.34 -4.21
C ALA A 97 25.84 0.39 -5.40
N LYS A 98 24.75 -0.34 -5.64
CA LYS A 98 24.62 -1.30 -6.74
C LYS A 98 24.45 -0.56 -8.07
N ARG A 99 25.18 -1.02 -9.10
CA ARG A 99 25.15 -0.44 -10.45
C ARG A 99 24.65 -1.44 -11.48
N GLU A 100 23.57 -2.14 -11.16
CA GLU A 100 22.95 -3.06 -12.10
C GLU A 100 22.34 -2.29 -13.30
N TYR A 101 22.36 -2.91 -14.46
CA TYR A 101 21.79 -2.36 -15.72
C TYR A 101 22.32 -0.98 -16.11
N HIS A 102 23.55 -0.61 -15.66
CA HIS A 102 24.17 0.71 -15.87
C HIS A 102 23.36 1.87 -15.30
N ILE A 103 22.52 1.62 -14.29
CA ILE A 103 21.79 2.67 -13.57
C ILE A 103 22.71 3.25 -12.51
N ARG A 104 22.74 4.58 -12.42
CA ARG A 104 23.35 5.32 -11.32
C ARG A 104 22.25 5.83 -10.41
N TRP A 105 22.42 5.63 -9.13
CA TRP A 105 21.48 6.05 -8.11
C TRP A 105 22.07 7.17 -7.27
N ASN A 106 21.28 8.21 -7.03
CA ASN A 106 21.56 9.26 -6.08
C ASN A 106 20.40 9.33 -5.10
N TYR A 107 20.67 9.60 -3.84
CA TYR A 107 19.62 9.64 -2.83
C TYR A 107 19.78 10.83 -1.88
N SER A 108 18.67 11.20 -1.22
CA SER A 108 18.62 12.02 0.00
C SER A 108 17.57 11.44 0.94
N VAL A 109 17.75 11.68 2.24
CA VAL A 109 16.84 11.18 3.29
C VAL A 109 16.22 12.37 3.97
N GLU A 110 14.92 12.28 4.25
CA GLU A 110 14.16 13.26 5.02
C GLU A 110 13.29 12.55 6.04
N LYS A 111 13.13 13.11 7.23
CA LYS A 111 12.23 12.63 8.26
C LYS A 111 10.94 13.45 8.24
N GLU A 112 9.80 12.79 8.07
CA GLU A 112 8.48 13.39 8.08
C GLU A 112 7.65 12.77 9.21
N GLU A 113 7.51 13.48 10.32
CA GLU A 113 6.84 12.98 11.54
C GLU A 113 7.49 11.68 12.07
N GLN A 114 6.81 10.54 11.89
CA GLN A 114 7.29 9.22 12.29
C GLN A 114 7.90 8.43 11.11
N ASP A 115 7.68 8.89 9.89
CA ASP A 115 8.12 8.25 8.66
C ASP A 115 9.49 8.78 8.22
N TYR A 116 10.16 7.97 7.44
CA TYR A 116 11.33 8.38 6.67
C TYR A 116 11.03 8.32 5.18
N LEU A 117 11.41 9.39 4.47
CA LEU A 117 11.35 9.48 3.02
C LEU A 117 12.76 9.36 2.45
N VAL A 118 12.96 8.40 1.57
CA VAL A 118 14.19 8.27 0.79
C VAL A 118 13.85 8.69 -0.64
N TYR A 119 14.30 9.88 -1.02
CA TYR A 119 14.19 10.38 -2.39
C TYR A 119 15.35 9.84 -3.19
N ILE A 120 15.06 9.12 -4.26
CA ILE A 120 16.04 8.46 -5.10
C ILE A 120 15.91 8.98 -6.51
N THR A 121 17.03 9.33 -7.15
CA THR A 121 17.05 9.63 -8.58
C THR A 121 17.80 8.51 -9.29
N GLY A 122 17.09 7.77 -10.14
CA GLY A 122 17.68 6.79 -11.04
C GLY A 122 18.12 7.47 -12.33
N GLU A 123 19.41 7.38 -12.66
CA GLU A 123 19.99 7.86 -13.92
C GLU A 123 20.28 6.65 -14.82
N TRP A 124 19.49 6.48 -15.87
CA TRP A 124 19.67 5.43 -16.86
C TRP A 124 19.91 6.05 -18.24
N GLU A 125 21.07 5.77 -18.82
CA GLU A 125 21.58 6.50 -19.99
C GLU A 125 21.60 8.02 -19.71
N GLU A 126 20.82 8.83 -20.44
CA GLU A 126 20.74 10.30 -20.25
C GLU A 126 19.46 10.73 -19.53
N MET A 127 18.67 9.76 -19.04
CA MET A 127 17.37 10.03 -18.41
C MET A 127 17.47 9.96 -16.89
N LYS A 128 16.83 10.92 -16.22
CA LYS A 128 16.72 11.00 -14.78
C LYS A 128 15.27 10.83 -14.36
N VAL A 129 15.02 9.89 -13.49
CA VAL A 129 13.69 9.60 -12.97
C VAL A 129 13.71 9.68 -11.45
N PRO A 130 12.91 10.56 -10.85
CA PRO A 130 12.76 10.60 -9.40
C PRO A 130 11.86 9.45 -8.93
N LEU A 131 12.29 8.78 -7.87
CA LEU A 131 11.53 7.76 -7.16
C LEU A 131 11.50 8.13 -5.68
N THR A 132 10.52 7.61 -4.95
CA THR A 132 10.43 7.82 -3.51
C THR A 132 10.15 6.50 -2.81
N ILE A 133 10.87 6.24 -1.73
CA ILE A 133 10.56 5.17 -0.78
C ILE A 133 10.10 5.85 0.51
N ARG A 134 8.94 5.42 1.03
CA ARG A 134 8.48 5.78 2.36
C ARG A 134 8.67 4.60 3.28
N ILE A 135 9.22 4.80 4.46
CA ILE A 135 9.38 3.76 5.48
C ILE A 135 8.74 4.27 6.78
N SER A 136 7.67 3.57 7.19
CA SER A 136 6.91 3.86 8.39
C SER A 136 7.23 2.83 9.48
N PRO A 137 7.23 3.21 10.77
CA PRO A 137 7.34 2.24 11.84
C PRO A 137 6.10 1.34 11.91
N LEU A 138 6.28 0.10 12.35
CA LEU A 138 5.15 -0.79 12.65
C LEU A 138 4.39 -0.24 13.85
N VAL A 139 3.08 -0.09 13.72
CA VAL A 139 2.21 0.46 14.74
C VAL A 139 1.52 -0.62 15.56
N TYR A 140 1.13 -1.73 14.92
CA TYR A 140 0.48 -2.87 15.55
C TYR A 140 1.45 -4.05 15.62
N ASP A 141 2.05 -4.26 16.78
CA ASP A 141 3.14 -5.22 17.01
C ASP A 141 2.72 -6.70 16.80
N ALA A 142 1.41 -7.00 16.86
CA ALA A 142 0.91 -8.35 16.62
C ALA A 142 0.76 -8.68 15.12
N ALA A 143 0.90 -7.70 14.23
CA ALA A 143 0.88 -7.92 12.78
C ALA A 143 2.03 -8.86 12.36
N LYS A 144 1.74 -9.78 11.43
CA LYS A 144 2.72 -10.69 10.84
C LYS A 144 2.73 -10.53 9.34
N PRO A 145 3.93 -10.43 8.71
CA PRO A 145 4.01 -10.23 7.27
C PRO A 145 3.55 -11.47 6.51
N GLU A 146 3.00 -11.25 5.34
CA GLU A 146 2.68 -12.28 4.35
C GLU A 146 3.86 -12.43 3.38
N LYS A 147 4.16 -13.67 2.96
CA LYS A 147 5.15 -13.91 1.91
C LYS A 147 4.48 -13.82 0.55
N GLN A 148 5.03 -12.99 -0.31
CA GLN A 148 4.60 -12.79 -1.69
C GLN A 148 5.78 -12.99 -2.64
N GLU A 149 5.50 -13.22 -3.92
CA GLU A 149 6.50 -13.37 -4.97
C GLU A 149 6.37 -12.22 -5.98
N LEU A 150 7.46 -11.50 -6.18
CA LEU A 150 7.60 -10.51 -7.24
C LEU A 150 8.07 -11.23 -8.51
N GLN A 151 7.25 -11.20 -9.56
CA GLN A 151 7.65 -11.60 -10.91
C GLN A 151 7.96 -10.37 -11.74
N SER A 152 9.13 -10.35 -12.37
CA SER A 152 9.54 -9.22 -13.16
C SER A 152 8.70 -9.07 -14.45
N VAL A 153 8.25 -7.85 -14.72
CA VAL A 153 7.67 -7.46 -16.01
C VAL A 153 8.75 -7.23 -17.08
N PHE A 154 9.95 -6.85 -16.66
CA PHE A 154 11.04 -6.43 -17.54
C PHE A 154 12.08 -7.53 -17.81
N PHE A 155 12.28 -8.42 -16.86
CA PHE A 155 13.33 -9.45 -16.91
C PHE A 155 12.74 -10.83 -16.94
N GLU A 156 12.96 -11.56 -18.03
CA GLU A 156 12.49 -12.94 -18.15
C GLU A 156 12.99 -13.82 -17.00
N LYS A 157 12.07 -14.53 -16.34
CA LYS A 157 12.35 -15.48 -15.26
C LYS A 157 13.01 -14.88 -14.01
N LYS A 158 13.08 -13.54 -13.87
CA LYS A 158 13.55 -12.95 -12.63
C LYS A 158 12.36 -12.89 -11.65
N CYS A 159 12.48 -13.57 -10.52
CA CYS A 159 11.52 -13.53 -9.43
C CYS A 159 12.25 -13.46 -8.09
N ALA A 160 11.61 -12.90 -7.09
CA ALA A 160 12.11 -12.84 -5.73
C ALA A 160 10.95 -12.81 -4.72
N ALA A 161 11.13 -13.50 -3.60
CA ALA A 161 10.19 -13.44 -2.49
C ALA A 161 10.38 -12.15 -1.71
N TYR A 162 9.27 -11.54 -1.28
CA TYR A 162 9.27 -10.37 -0.40
C TYR A 162 8.24 -10.50 0.70
N GLN A 163 8.37 -9.67 1.72
CA GLN A 163 7.39 -9.58 2.80
C GLN A 163 6.39 -8.48 2.48
N HIS A 164 5.11 -8.83 2.57
CA HIS A 164 3.99 -7.93 2.34
C HIS A 164 3.32 -7.58 3.67
N PHE A 165 2.87 -6.34 3.82
CA PHE A 165 2.10 -5.91 4.98
C PHE A 165 0.73 -6.59 4.99
N PRO A 166 0.29 -7.20 6.12
CA PRO A 166 -0.90 -8.03 6.14
C PRO A 166 -2.16 -7.25 5.78
N VAL A 167 -3.03 -7.88 4.98
CA VAL A 167 -4.23 -7.23 4.45
C VAL A 167 -5.20 -6.79 5.53
N GLU A 168 -5.38 -7.61 6.56
CA GLU A 168 -6.27 -7.30 7.67
C GLU A 168 -5.81 -6.07 8.43
N THR A 169 -4.51 -5.98 8.73
CA THR A 169 -3.96 -4.81 9.41
C THR A 169 -4.11 -3.56 8.55
N TYR A 170 -3.81 -3.66 7.25
CA TYR A 170 -3.96 -2.53 6.34
C TYR A 170 -5.41 -2.07 6.21
N LEU A 171 -6.34 -3.02 6.07
CA LEU A 171 -7.77 -2.74 5.99
C LEU A 171 -8.29 -2.10 7.29
N ALA A 172 -7.87 -2.63 8.45
CA ALA A 172 -8.24 -2.05 9.74
C ALA A 172 -7.73 -0.61 9.92
N GLU A 173 -6.52 -0.28 9.46
CA GLU A 173 -6.02 1.10 9.43
C GLU A 173 -6.91 2.02 8.57
N GLN A 174 -7.33 1.54 7.38
CA GLN A 174 -8.22 2.33 6.52
C GLN A 174 -9.60 2.54 7.17
N LEU A 175 -10.19 1.48 7.73
CA LEU A 175 -11.48 1.54 8.42
C LEU A 175 -11.41 2.44 9.66
N PHE A 176 -10.34 2.34 10.44
CA PHE A 176 -10.12 3.21 11.57
C PHE A 176 -10.03 4.69 11.14
N THR A 177 -9.33 4.96 10.04
CA THR A 177 -9.24 6.31 9.47
C THR A 177 -10.62 6.85 9.08
N ILE A 178 -11.47 6.02 8.44
CA ILE A 178 -12.87 6.39 8.13
C ILE A 178 -13.64 6.72 9.41
N LEU A 179 -13.56 5.86 10.41
CA LEU A 179 -14.28 6.04 11.67
C LEU A 179 -13.78 7.24 12.48
N LYS A 180 -12.47 7.49 12.48
CA LYS A 180 -11.86 8.60 13.23
C LYS A 180 -12.23 9.94 12.64
N TYR A 181 -12.11 10.10 11.32
CA TYR A 181 -12.25 11.40 10.65
C TYR A 181 -13.64 11.66 10.10
N LEU A 182 -14.44 10.63 9.81
CA LEU A 182 -15.79 10.76 9.24
C LEU A 182 -15.79 11.67 7.99
N GLU A 183 -16.63 12.74 7.96
CA GLU A 183 -16.67 13.71 6.86
C GLU A 183 -15.38 14.54 6.69
N LEU A 184 -14.55 14.61 7.72
CA LEU A 184 -13.27 15.33 7.70
C LEU A 184 -12.13 14.47 7.15
N ILE A 185 -12.43 13.28 6.63
CA ILE A 185 -11.41 12.40 6.06
C ILE A 185 -10.52 13.15 5.05
N PRO A 186 -9.19 13.05 5.15
CA PRO A 186 -8.29 13.86 4.31
C PRO A 186 -8.36 13.47 2.84
N SER A 187 -8.53 12.19 2.52
CA SER A 187 -8.54 11.66 1.14
C SER A 187 -9.68 10.67 0.91
N MET A 188 -10.33 10.75 -0.24
CA MET A 188 -11.30 9.74 -0.70
C MET A 188 -10.62 8.43 -1.14
N GLU A 189 -9.32 8.43 -1.29
CA GLU A 189 -8.53 7.24 -1.57
C GLU A 189 -8.70 6.14 -0.51
N VAL A 190 -8.92 6.54 0.75
CA VAL A 190 -9.17 5.60 1.86
C VAL A 190 -10.42 4.77 1.59
N TYR A 191 -11.49 5.40 1.10
CA TYR A 191 -12.73 4.69 0.71
C TYR A 191 -12.53 3.79 -0.50
N ASP A 192 -11.79 4.27 -1.51
CA ASP A 192 -11.48 3.49 -2.72
C ASP A 192 -10.65 2.25 -2.39
N THR A 193 -9.58 2.43 -1.61
CA THR A 193 -8.72 1.33 -1.18
C THR A 193 -9.50 0.30 -0.37
N THR A 194 -10.30 0.76 0.60
CA THR A 194 -11.15 -0.12 1.42
C THR A 194 -12.12 -0.90 0.54
N PHE A 195 -12.84 -0.23 -0.37
CA PHE A 195 -13.80 -0.84 -1.26
C PHE A 195 -13.17 -1.92 -2.15
N ARG A 196 -11.99 -1.64 -2.73
CA ARG A 196 -11.29 -2.60 -3.60
C ARG A 196 -10.81 -3.82 -2.83
N LEU A 197 -10.25 -3.63 -1.63
CA LEU A 197 -9.85 -4.73 -0.78
C LEU A 197 -11.05 -5.62 -0.42
N LEU A 198 -12.16 -5.02 0.00
CA LEU A 198 -13.39 -5.76 0.33
C LEU A 198 -14.04 -6.48 -0.87
N LYS A 199 -13.69 -6.09 -2.08
CA LYS A 199 -14.14 -6.73 -3.31
C LYS A 199 -13.27 -7.92 -3.71
N GLN A 200 -12.01 -7.92 -3.32
CA GLN A 200 -11.00 -8.86 -3.82
C GLN A 200 -10.56 -9.88 -2.78
N GLU A 201 -10.54 -9.50 -1.50
CA GLU A 201 -9.89 -10.28 -0.46
C GLU A 201 -10.90 -10.93 0.49
N THR A 202 -10.68 -12.21 0.77
CA THR A 202 -11.28 -12.86 1.95
C THR A 202 -10.53 -12.37 3.18
N VAL A 203 -11.25 -11.94 4.21
CA VAL A 203 -10.66 -11.25 5.37
C VAL A 203 -11.12 -11.90 6.67
N ASP A 204 -10.18 -12.25 7.54
CA ASP A 204 -10.46 -12.73 8.89
C ASP A 204 -11.04 -11.60 9.76
N GLY A 205 -12.33 -11.72 10.08
CA GLY A 205 -13.03 -10.70 10.87
C GLY A 205 -12.54 -10.61 12.31
N ARG A 206 -12.00 -11.68 12.87
CA ARG A 206 -11.38 -11.65 14.20
C ARG A 206 -10.12 -10.77 14.20
N HIS A 207 -9.26 -10.92 13.19
CA HIS A 207 -8.08 -10.08 13.02
C HIS A 207 -8.45 -8.60 12.86
N ILE A 208 -9.50 -8.30 12.09
CA ILE A 208 -10.03 -6.92 11.96
C ILE A 208 -10.50 -6.40 13.31
N TYR A 209 -11.28 -7.19 14.06
CA TYR A 209 -11.77 -6.81 15.39
C TYR A 209 -10.60 -6.47 16.35
N GLU A 210 -9.61 -7.37 16.44
CA GLU A 210 -8.45 -7.19 17.33
C GLU A 210 -7.63 -5.94 16.94
N THR A 211 -7.41 -5.74 15.64
CA THR A 211 -6.63 -4.59 15.14
C THR A 211 -7.39 -3.27 15.30
N LEU A 212 -8.71 -3.24 15.03
CA LEU A 212 -9.53 -2.05 15.27
C LEU A 212 -9.60 -1.70 16.75
N SER A 213 -9.74 -2.71 17.62
CA SER A 213 -9.73 -2.51 19.08
C SER A 213 -8.43 -1.85 19.54
N PHE A 214 -7.29 -2.35 19.05
CA PHE A 214 -5.98 -1.75 19.32
C PHE A 214 -5.92 -0.28 18.89
N PHE A 215 -6.38 0.07 17.68
CA PHE A 215 -6.37 1.46 17.20
C PHE A 215 -7.32 2.34 18.02
N CYS A 216 -8.48 1.81 18.42
CA CYS A 216 -9.43 2.52 19.24
C CYS A 216 -8.85 2.83 20.63
N GLU A 217 -8.19 1.88 21.27
CA GLU A 217 -7.51 2.09 22.54
C GLU A 217 -6.36 3.10 22.43
N LYS A 218 -5.49 2.92 21.43
CA LYS A 218 -4.32 3.78 21.20
C LYS A 218 -4.69 5.24 21.00
N GLU A 219 -5.78 5.50 20.26
CA GLU A 219 -6.23 6.82 19.87
C GLU A 219 -7.41 7.34 20.71
N GLU A 220 -7.73 6.65 21.81
CA GLU A 220 -8.81 6.99 22.75
C GLU A 220 -10.19 7.16 22.08
N VAL A 221 -10.45 6.35 21.02
CA VAL A 221 -11.73 6.33 20.31
C VAL A 221 -12.65 5.30 20.92
N ILE A 222 -13.70 5.74 21.62
CA ILE A 222 -14.69 4.84 22.22
C ILE A 222 -15.64 4.33 21.13
N PRO A 223 -15.82 2.99 20.97
CA PRO A 223 -16.81 2.43 20.05
C PRO A 223 -18.23 2.82 20.47
N GLN A 224 -18.97 3.41 19.54
CA GLN A 224 -20.36 3.83 19.72
C GLN A 224 -21.16 3.58 18.44
N GLU A 225 -22.39 3.04 18.56
CA GLU A 225 -23.30 2.75 17.44
C GLU A 225 -23.54 4.00 16.57
N LYS A 226 -23.62 5.17 17.19
CA LYS A 226 -23.79 6.45 16.51
C LYS A 226 -22.76 6.73 15.42
N ARG A 227 -21.52 6.19 15.50
CA ARG A 227 -20.50 6.40 14.45
C ARG A 227 -20.88 5.69 13.15
N ILE A 228 -21.41 4.49 13.24
CA ILE A 228 -21.90 3.74 12.07
C ILE A 228 -23.16 4.41 11.51
N GLU A 229 -24.06 4.88 12.36
CA GLU A 229 -25.25 5.63 11.93
C GLU A 229 -24.85 6.92 11.17
N MET A 230 -23.86 7.66 11.68
CA MET A 230 -23.33 8.83 10.98
C MET A 230 -22.70 8.45 9.64
N LEU A 231 -21.89 7.40 9.59
CA LEU A 231 -21.28 6.92 8.35
C LEU A 231 -22.37 6.52 7.34
N ALA A 232 -23.43 5.82 7.77
CA ALA A 232 -24.55 5.44 6.92
C ALA A 232 -25.30 6.67 6.37
N SER A 233 -25.44 7.73 7.15
CA SER A 233 -26.10 8.98 6.70
C SER A 233 -25.37 9.65 5.53
N TYR A 234 -24.10 9.32 5.28
CA TYR A 234 -23.33 9.91 4.17
C TYR A 234 -23.75 9.40 2.80
N GLU A 235 -24.59 8.37 2.71
CA GLU A 235 -25.19 7.91 1.46
C GLU A 235 -25.90 9.05 0.73
N THR A 236 -26.65 9.88 1.46
CA THR A 236 -27.39 11.02 0.92
C THR A 236 -26.66 12.35 1.07
N TYR A 237 -25.49 12.36 1.70
CA TYR A 237 -24.76 13.59 1.99
C TYR A 237 -24.03 14.11 0.75
N THR A 238 -24.61 15.16 0.16
CA THR A 238 -24.14 15.75 -1.11
C THR A 238 -22.66 16.12 -1.10
N TYR A 239 -22.11 16.55 0.03
CA TYR A 239 -20.70 16.92 0.15
C TYR A 239 -19.78 15.70 -0.10
N MET A 240 -20.02 14.56 0.54
CA MET A 240 -19.23 13.35 0.37
C MET A 240 -19.35 12.79 -1.05
N LYS A 241 -20.57 12.79 -1.60
CA LYS A 241 -20.84 12.39 -2.97
C LYS A 241 -20.03 13.21 -3.99
N LYS A 242 -20.04 14.54 -3.86
CA LYS A 242 -19.25 15.43 -4.74
C LYS A 242 -17.74 15.21 -4.59
N ARG A 243 -17.24 14.94 -3.36
CA ARG A 243 -15.83 14.61 -3.14
C ARG A 243 -15.45 13.32 -3.85
N TRP A 244 -16.31 12.28 -3.76
CA TRP A 244 -16.11 11.01 -4.43
C TRP A 244 -16.09 11.16 -5.96
N GLU A 245 -17.08 11.82 -6.54
CA GLU A 245 -17.16 12.08 -7.99
C GLU A 245 -15.92 12.83 -8.51
N LYS A 246 -15.43 13.81 -7.75
CA LYS A 246 -14.20 14.55 -8.08
C LYS A 246 -12.98 13.63 -8.04
N TYR A 247 -12.90 12.75 -7.03
CA TYR A 247 -11.81 11.79 -6.87
C TYR A 247 -11.79 10.80 -8.03
N VAL A 248 -12.90 10.11 -8.33
CA VAL A 248 -13.02 9.15 -9.43
C VAL A 248 -12.62 9.76 -10.77
N ARG A 249 -13.11 10.99 -11.06
CA ARG A 249 -12.76 11.71 -12.28
C ARG A 249 -11.27 12.01 -12.38
N LYS A 250 -10.66 12.44 -11.28
CA LYS A 250 -9.21 12.73 -11.23
C LYS A 250 -8.36 11.48 -11.46
N GLN A 251 -8.82 10.33 -10.98
CA GLN A 251 -8.10 9.05 -11.10
C GLN A 251 -8.37 8.33 -12.44
N GLY A 252 -9.30 8.83 -13.28
CA GLY A 252 -9.65 8.14 -14.53
C GLY A 252 -10.25 6.75 -14.34
N MET A 253 -10.85 6.49 -13.17
CA MET A 253 -11.36 5.18 -12.79
C MET A 253 -12.76 4.92 -13.37
N GLU A 254 -13.14 3.63 -13.42
CA GLU A 254 -14.54 3.26 -13.67
C GLU A 254 -15.46 3.96 -12.67
N ASN A 255 -16.61 4.42 -13.16
CA ASN A 255 -17.55 5.19 -12.35
C ASN A 255 -18.36 4.29 -11.42
N VAL A 256 -17.77 3.90 -10.29
CA VAL A 256 -18.49 3.25 -9.19
C VAL A 256 -19.22 4.31 -8.38
N SER A 257 -20.51 4.12 -8.12
CA SER A 257 -21.29 5.10 -7.36
C SER A 257 -20.83 5.19 -5.91
N TRP A 258 -20.98 6.37 -5.31
CA TRP A 258 -20.67 6.58 -3.89
C TRP A 258 -21.48 5.63 -2.99
N GLU A 259 -22.75 5.44 -3.30
CA GLU A 259 -23.67 4.57 -2.58
C GLU A 259 -23.15 3.12 -2.57
N THR A 260 -22.70 2.61 -3.71
CA THR A 260 -22.13 1.26 -3.81
C THR A 260 -20.91 1.08 -2.93
N VAL A 261 -20.01 2.06 -2.93
CA VAL A 261 -18.79 2.04 -2.11
C VAL A 261 -19.17 2.03 -0.62
N LEU A 262 -20.03 2.95 -0.23
CA LEU A 262 -20.42 3.11 1.15
C LEU A 262 -21.19 1.91 1.69
N HIS A 263 -22.14 1.35 0.92
CA HIS A 263 -22.89 0.15 1.31
C HIS A 263 -21.97 -1.02 1.60
N ARG A 264 -20.99 -1.30 0.74
CA ARG A 264 -20.04 -2.40 0.97
C ARG A 264 -19.23 -2.20 2.24
N ILE A 265 -18.71 -0.99 2.45
CA ILE A 265 -17.95 -0.65 3.65
C ILE A 265 -18.80 -0.80 4.91
N ILE A 266 -20.06 -0.35 4.89
CA ILE A 266 -20.97 -0.47 6.02
C ILE A 266 -21.33 -1.94 6.25
N ALA A 267 -21.62 -2.72 5.21
CA ALA A 267 -21.92 -4.15 5.33
C ALA A 267 -20.78 -4.92 5.99
N PHE A 268 -19.54 -4.56 5.68
CA PHE A 268 -18.35 -5.13 6.32
C PHE A 268 -18.18 -4.66 7.76
N LEU A 269 -18.21 -3.35 7.97
CA LEU A 269 -17.81 -2.74 9.24
C LEU A 269 -18.85 -2.89 10.35
N SER A 270 -20.15 -2.83 10.02
CA SER A 270 -21.20 -2.79 11.03
C SER A 270 -21.22 -4.00 11.96
N PRO A 271 -21.09 -5.27 11.51
CA PRO A 271 -21.07 -6.40 12.41
C PRO A 271 -19.90 -6.35 13.41
N VAL A 272 -18.70 -6.03 12.91
CA VAL A 272 -17.49 -5.92 13.74
C VAL A 272 -17.63 -4.78 14.75
N TRP A 273 -18.06 -3.60 14.29
CA TRP A 273 -18.22 -2.42 15.14
C TRP A 273 -19.29 -2.60 16.22
N ASN A 274 -20.42 -3.24 15.88
CA ASN A 274 -21.47 -3.53 16.83
C ASN A 274 -21.01 -4.53 17.92
N ALA A 275 -20.19 -5.52 17.55
CA ALA A 275 -19.56 -6.41 18.53
C ALA A 275 -18.64 -5.61 19.49
N MET A 276 -17.82 -4.70 18.97
CA MET A 276 -16.99 -3.80 19.79
C MET A 276 -17.82 -2.91 20.72
N CYS A 277 -18.96 -2.38 20.24
CA CYS A 277 -19.85 -1.55 21.07
C CYS A 277 -20.48 -2.32 22.23
N ARG A 278 -20.63 -3.65 22.10
CA ARG A 278 -21.24 -4.53 23.12
C ARG A 278 -20.21 -5.29 23.95
N ASP A 279 -18.93 -5.04 23.73
CA ASP A 279 -17.82 -5.79 24.34
C ASP A 279 -17.93 -7.31 24.06
N GLU A 280 -18.39 -7.67 22.85
CA GLU A 280 -18.52 -9.03 22.37
C GLU A 280 -17.37 -9.34 21.40
N VAL A 281 -16.83 -10.55 21.44
CA VAL A 281 -15.81 -10.99 20.48
C VAL A 281 -16.47 -11.28 19.13
N PHE A 282 -15.88 -10.78 18.06
CA PHE A 282 -16.35 -11.04 16.70
C PHE A 282 -15.58 -12.19 16.05
N PHE A 283 -16.33 -13.11 15.43
CA PHE A 283 -15.81 -14.21 14.65
C PHE A 283 -16.58 -14.25 13.32
N GLY A 284 -15.90 -14.58 12.25
CA GLY A 284 -16.48 -14.72 10.92
C GLY A 284 -15.53 -14.19 9.86
N ASP A 285 -15.50 -14.84 8.71
CA ASP A 285 -14.68 -14.44 7.59
C ASP A 285 -15.52 -13.67 6.57
N TRP A 286 -15.01 -12.54 6.12
CA TRP A 286 -15.64 -11.79 5.04
C TRP A 286 -15.45 -12.51 3.70
N MET A 287 -16.56 -12.74 3.01
CA MET A 287 -16.58 -13.37 1.70
C MET A 287 -16.91 -12.30 0.64
N PRO A 288 -15.92 -11.86 -0.19
CA PRO A 288 -16.11 -10.77 -1.14
C PRO A 288 -17.22 -11.02 -2.16
N ASP A 289 -17.37 -12.27 -2.64
CA ASP A 289 -18.39 -12.65 -3.63
C ASP A 289 -19.81 -12.64 -3.04
N LEU A 290 -19.94 -12.84 -1.74
CA LEU A 290 -21.23 -12.87 -1.03
C LEU A 290 -21.56 -11.55 -0.35
N GLU A 291 -20.62 -10.64 -0.28
CA GLU A 291 -20.71 -9.36 0.44
C GLU A 291 -21.21 -9.52 1.89
N ARG A 292 -20.76 -10.57 2.57
CA ARG A 292 -21.16 -10.87 3.96
C ARG A 292 -20.12 -11.74 4.68
N TYR A 293 -20.25 -11.78 5.98
CA TYR A 293 -19.52 -12.73 6.84
C TYR A 293 -20.16 -14.11 6.85
N LEU A 294 -19.32 -15.14 6.97
CA LEU A 294 -19.72 -16.54 7.18
C LEU A 294 -19.16 -17.04 8.52
#